data_b93eed3990980f94d82acb048336fcb5
#
_entry.id   b93eed3990980f94d82acb048336fcb5
#
_cell.length_a   1.000
_cell.length_b   1.000
_cell.length_c   1.000
_cell.angle_alpha   90.00
_cell.angle_beta   90.00
_cell.angle_gamma   90.00
#
_symmetry.space_group_name_H-M   'P 1'
#
loop_
_entity.id
_entity.type
_entity.pdbx_description
1 polymer ?
#
loop_
_entity_poly.entity_id
_entity_poly.type
_entity_poly.pdbx_seq_one_letter_code
_entity_poly.pdbx_strand_id
1 'polypeptide(L)'
;MDQTEFSSIISKIQSAQPDVIINTLNGTGNVSFFKQMADKNITSDDIMSMSFSIAEEEVKTIGADILKGNLVSWNYYQTTDTEKNKEFVKAYKEKYGEYRVTSDPAEAAYDAVYMWKAACEKANSFDTDKVRKALDGLSIDAPEGTITVDGENQHLSKPVRIGQVKEDGLIYEVSATDEPVNPDPYLKTYDWAVKAGVQPLE
;
A
#
# COMPACT_ATOMS: atom_id res chain seq x y z
N MET A 1 -2.41 -17.03 9.69
CA MET A 1 -3.66 -17.78 9.81
C MET A 1 -4.42 -17.56 8.53
N ASP A 2 -4.60 -18.60 7.76
CA ASP A 2 -5.27 -18.49 6.46
C ASP A 2 -6.77 -18.77 6.67
N GLN A 3 -7.50 -17.74 7.10
CA GLN A 3 -8.96 -17.84 7.12
C GLN A 3 -9.44 -17.91 5.68
N THR A 4 -10.17 -18.96 5.36
CA THR A 4 -10.72 -19.22 4.02
C THR A 4 -12.24 -19.25 3.99
N GLU A 5 -12.90 -19.18 5.14
CA GLU A 5 -14.35 -19.25 5.28
C GLU A 5 -14.93 -17.95 5.82
N PHE A 6 -15.72 -17.27 4.99
CA PHE A 6 -16.31 -15.96 5.27
C PHE A 6 -17.84 -15.91 5.18
N SER A 7 -18.52 -17.05 4.95
CA SER A 7 -19.98 -17.10 4.73
C SER A 7 -20.78 -16.39 5.82
N SER A 8 -20.38 -16.56 7.10
CA SER A 8 -21.06 -15.91 8.23
C SER A 8 -20.91 -14.38 8.22
N ILE A 9 -19.71 -13.88 7.87
CA ILE A 9 -19.43 -12.44 7.78
C ILE A 9 -20.17 -11.84 6.59
N ILE A 10 -20.16 -12.53 5.44
CA ILE A 10 -20.86 -12.09 4.23
C ILE A 10 -22.38 -12.04 4.47
N SER A 11 -22.94 -13.02 5.17
CA SER A 11 -24.36 -12.98 5.54
C SER A 11 -24.69 -11.78 6.45
N LYS A 12 -23.78 -11.41 7.35
CA LYS A 12 -23.95 -10.19 8.17
C LYS A 12 -23.88 -8.91 7.33
N ILE A 13 -22.93 -8.84 6.37
CA ILE A 13 -22.81 -7.72 5.43
C ILE A 13 -24.12 -7.57 4.64
N GLN A 14 -24.63 -8.68 4.06
CA GLN A 14 -25.91 -8.66 3.34
C GLN A 14 -27.08 -8.18 4.19
N SER A 15 -27.12 -8.58 5.46
CA SER A 15 -28.20 -8.17 6.37
C SER A 15 -28.07 -6.71 6.83
N ALA A 16 -26.83 -6.22 7.00
CA ALA A 16 -26.55 -4.88 7.46
C ALA A 16 -26.67 -3.80 6.37
N GLN A 17 -26.48 -4.20 5.09
CA GLN A 17 -26.50 -3.28 3.95
C GLN A 17 -25.65 -2.02 4.18
N PRO A 18 -24.35 -2.17 4.52
CA PRO A 18 -23.50 -1.00 4.79
C PRO A 18 -23.23 -0.21 3.50
N ASP A 19 -22.99 1.09 3.62
CA ASP A 19 -22.57 1.94 2.49
C ASP A 19 -21.18 1.60 1.99
N VAL A 20 -20.28 1.14 2.89
CA VAL A 20 -18.88 0.80 2.57
C VAL A 20 -18.35 -0.30 3.48
N ILE A 21 -17.45 -1.13 2.94
CA ILE A 21 -16.68 -2.11 3.70
C ILE A 21 -15.24 -1.61 3.84
N ILE A 22 -14.78 -1.40 5.07
CA ILE A 22 -13.37 -1.16 5.36
C ILE A 22 -12.69 -2.50 5.55
N ASN A 23 -11.81 -2.86 4.61
CA ASN A 23 -11.17 -4.16 4.55
C ASN A 23 -9.71 -4.08 5.01
N THR A 24 -9.41 -4.75 6.12
CA THR A 24 -8.07 -4.89 6.69
C THR A 24 -7.56 -6.34 6.69
N LEU A 25 -8.18 -7.22 5.91
CA LEU A 25 -7.69 -8.59 5.69
C LEU A 25 -6.33 -8.55 4.99
N ASN A 26 -5.47 -9.51 5.31
CA ASN A 26 -4.17 -9.67 4.68
C ASN A 26 -4.03 -11.04 4.01
N GLY A 27 -3.22 -11.10 2.96
CA GLY A 27 -2.81 -12.33 2.29
C GLY A 27 -3.98 -13.08 1.63
N THR A 28 -3.94 -14.41 1.71
CA THR A 28 -4.90 -15.31 1.05
C THR A 28 -6.34 -15.15 1.51
N GLY A 29 -6.57 -14.57 2.69
CA GLY A 29 -7.90 -14.22 3.18
C GLY A 29 -8.66 -13.28 2.23
N ASN A 30 -7.97 -12.33 1.61
CA ASN A 30 -8.57 -11.45 0.61
C ASN A 30 -9.14 -12.23 -0.59
N VAL A 31 -8.38 -13.22 -1.09
CA VAL A 31 -8.81 -14.03 -2.23
C VAL A 31 -10.11 -14.76 -1.91
N SER A 32 -10.16 -15.42 -0.74
CA SER A 32 -11.35 -16.16 -0.32
C SER A 32 -12.53 -15.24 -0.03
N PHE A 33 -12.32 -14.11 0.59
CA PHE A 33 -13.37 -13.14 0.91
C PHE A 33 -14.03 -12.59 -0.35
N PHE A 34 -13.26 -12.02 -1.27
CA PHE A 34 -13.83 -11.40 -2.47
C PHE A 34 -14.46 -12.42 -3.43
N LYS A 35 -13.90 -13.62 -3.56
CA LYS A 35 -14.55 -14.69 -4.34
C LYS A 35 -15.89 -15.10 -3.74
N GLN A 36 -15.99 -15.25 -2.41
CA GLN A 36 -17.25 -15.55 -1.75
C GLN A 36 -18.26 -14.39 -1.80
N MET A 37 -17.80 -13.13 -1.81
CA MET A 37 -18.66 -11.96 -2.09
C MET A 37 -19.25 -12.06 -3.51
N ALA A 38 -18.41 -12.34 -4.50
CA ALA A 38 -18.82 -12.50 -5.89
C ALA A 38 -19.80 -13.68 -6.08
N ASP A 39 -19.59 -14.81 -5.39
CA ASP A 39 -20.52 -15.96 -5.39
C ASP A 39 -21.92 -15.60 -4.86
N LYS A 40 -22.02 -14.53 -4.06
CA LYS A 40 -23.28 -13.95 -3.56
C LYS A 40 -23.77 -12.79 -4.41
N ASN A 41 -23.15 -12.54 -5.57
CA ASN A 41 -23.43 -11.40 -6.45
C ASN A 41 -23.32 -10.05 -5.75
N ILE A 42 -22.41 -9.91 -4.78
CA ILE A 42 -22.12 -8.63 -4.13
C ILE A 42 -20.92 -8.03 -4.85
N THR A 43 -21.13 -6.93 -5.54
CA THR A 43 -20.14 -6.21 -6.33
C THR A 43 -19.85 -4.84 -5.72
N SER A 44 -18.90 -4.10 -6.27
CA SER A 44 -18.63 -2.71 -5.88
C SER A 44 -19.80 -1.75 -6.19
N ASP A 45 -20.69 -2.12 -7.12
CA ASP A 45 -21.90 -1.35 -7.43
C ASP A 45 -22.97 -1.49 -6.33
N ASP A 46 -22.95 -2.62 -5.61
CA ASP A 46 -23.86 -2.87 -4.47
C ASP A 46 -23.27 -2.31 -3.18
N ILE A 47 -22.04 -2.70 -2.84
CA ILE A 47 -21.35 -2.28 -1.63
C ILE A 47 -19.87 -2.09 -1.95
N MET A 48 -19.41 -0.85 -1.99
CA MET A 48 -18.00 -0.53 -2.25
C MET A 48 -17.11 -0.99 -1.09
N SER A 49 -15.94 -1.53 -1.39
CA SER A 49 -14.90 -1.76 -0.38
C SER A 49 -13.73 -0.79 -0.53
N MET A 50 -13.12 -0.43 0.60
CA MET A 50 -11.83 0.21 0.70
C MET A 50 -10.86 -0.76 1.36
N SER A 51 -9.83 -1.20 0.63
CA SER A 51 -8.85 -2.18 1.09
C SER A 51 -7.48 -1.53 1.34
N PHE A 52 -6.74 -2.02 2.34
CA PHE A 52 -5.41 -1.54 2.72
C PHE A 52 -4.31 -2.60 2.50
N SER A 53 -4.62 -3.65 1.77
CA SER A 53 -3.73 -4.79 1.54
C SER A 53 -3.98 -5.49 0.20
N ILE A 54 -4.71 -4.84 -0.70
CA ILE A 54 -4.90 -5.30 -2.08
C ILE A 54 -4.10 -4.39 -2.99
N ALA A 55 -3.09 -4.94 -3.64
CA ALA A 55 -2.29 -4.30 -4.66
C ALA A 55 -2.46 -5.05 -6.00
N GLU A 56 -1.70 -4.69 -7.02
CA GLU A 56 -1.86 -5.24 -8.37
C GLU A 56 -1.70 -6.77 -8.45
N GLU A 57 -0.84 -7.36 -7.62
CA GLU A 57 -0.68 -8.83 -7.59
C GLU A 57 -1.92 -9.53 -7.00
N GLU A 58 -2.56 -8.94 -5.98
CA GLU A 58 -3.82 -9.45 -5.44
C GLU A 58 -4.95 -9.28 -6.45
N VAL A 59 -5.03 -8.15 -7.15
CA VAL A 59 -6.02 -7.94 -8.23
C VAL A 59 -5.89 -9.03 -9.29
N LYS A 60 -4.66 -9.36 -9.68
CA LYS A 60 -4.37 -10.39 -10.66
C LYS A 60 -4.78 -11.79 -10.18
N THR A 61 -4.65 -12.06 -8.89
CA THR A 61 -4.97 -13.37 -8.29
C THR A 61 -6.47 -13.54 -8.03
N ILE A 62 -7.14 -12.50 -7.58
CA ILE A 62 -8.57 -12.49 -7.27
C ILE A 62 -9.40 -12.45 -8.55
N GLY A 63 -9.00 -11.57 -9.47
CA GLY A 63 -9.65 -11.29 -10.74
C GLY A 63 -10.11 -9.82 -10.82
N ALA A 64 -9.78 -9.16 -11.93
CA ALA A 64 -10.17 -7.78 -12.18
C ALA A 64 -11.70 -7.63 -12.27
N ASP A 65 -12.39 -8.63 -12.81
CA ASP A 65 -13.85 -8.70 -12.91
C ASP A 65 -14.55 -8.69 -11.56
N ILE A 66 -13.92 -9.28 -10.54
CA ILE A 66 -14.40 -9.29 -9.16
C ILE A 66 -14.12 -7.97 -8.43
N LEU A 67 -12.92 -7.42 -8.65
CA LEU A 67 -12.44 -6.27 -7.86
C LEU A 67 -12.70 -4.91 -8.49
N LYS A 68 -13.04 -4.84 -9.78
CA LYS A 68 -13.26 -3.56 -10.46
C LYS A 68 -14.23 -2.67 -9.69
N GLY A 69 -13.95 -1.37 -9.64
CA GLY A 69 -14.76 -0.39 -8.93
C GLY A 69 -14.40 -0.24 -7.45
N ASN A 70 -13.84 -1.26 -6.81
CA ASN A 70 -13.40 -1.15 -5.42
C ASN A 70 -12.20 -0.23 -5.28
N LEU A 71 -12.07 0.37 -4.10
CA LEU A 71 -11.01 1.28 -3.74
C LEU A 71 -9.92 0.58 -2.93
N VAL A 72 -8.71 1.08 -3.08
CA VAL A 72 -7.53 0.64 -2.32
C VAL A 72 -6.73 1.86 -1.86
N SER A 73 -6.03 1.75 -0.75
CA SER A 73 -5.15 2.81 -0.25
C SER A 73 -3.74 2.28 -0.07
N TRP A 74 -2.81 2.90 -0.80
CA TRP A 74 -1.37 2.64 -0.77
C TRP A 74 -0.58 3.93 -0.96
N ASN A 75 0.74 3.84 -1.00
CA ASN A 75 1.62 4.96 -1.34
C ASN A 75 1.96 4.95 -2.85
N TYR A 76 1.93 3.80 -3.48
CA TYR A 76 2.31 3.56 -4.86
C TYR A 76 1.30 2.68 -5.61
N TYR A 77 1.15 2.94 -6.91
CA TYR A 77 0.50 2.06 -7.89
C TYR A 77 1.37 1.94 -9.13
N GLN A 78 1.29 0.82 -9.86
CA GLN A 78 2.01 0.69 -11.13
C GLN A 78 1.73 1.84 -12.10
N THR A 79 0.55 2.44 -12.01
CA THR A 79 0.10 3.55 -12.85
C THR A 79 0.51 4.93 -12.34
N THR A 80 1.22 5.03 -11.23
CA THR A 80 1.70 6.31 -10.69
C THR A 80 2.50 7.07 -11.76
N ASP A 81 2.08 8.31 -12.07
CA ASP A 81 2.64 9.09 -13.17
C ASP A 81 3.86 9.91 -12.75
N THR A 82 4.99 9.23 -12.61
CA THR A 82 6.31 9.83 -12.46
C THR A 82 7.27 9.26 -13.48
N GLU A 83 8.28 10.03 -13.88
CA GLU A 83 9.32 9.51 -14.81
C GLU A 83 10.10 8.35 -14.18
N LYS A 84 10.38 8.42 -12.87
CA LYS A 84 11.03 7.34 -12.13
C LYS A 84 10.22 6.06 -12.14
N ASN A 85 8.90 6.16 -12.03
CA ASN A 85 8.03 4.99 -12.13
C ASN A 85 8.04 4.37 -13.52
N LYS A 86 8.02 5.20 -14.57
CA LYS A 86 8.09 4.70 -15.96
C LYS A 86 9.37 3.89 -16.19
N GLU A 87 10.51 4.39 -15.68
CA GLU A 87 11.80 3.69 -15.73
C GLU A 87 11.76 2.39 -14.92
N PHE A 88 11.23 2.43 -13.70
CA PHE A 88 11.12 1.28 -12.81
C PHE A 88 10.24 0.18 -13.38
N VAL A 89 9.02 0.49 -13.82
CA VAL A 89 8.08 -0.46 -14.42
C VAL A 89 8.67 -1.09 -15.69
N LYS A 90 9.31 -0.28 -16.55
CA LYS A 90 9.99 -0.78 -17.74
C LYS A 90 11.08 -1.78 -17.39
N ALA A 91 12.01 -1.41 -16.51
CA ALA A 91 13.10 -2.29 -16.11
C ALA A 91 12.61 -3.56 -15.41
N TYR A 92 11.56 -3.46 -14.61
CA TYR A 92 10.93 -4.60 -13.95
C TYR A 92 10.35 -5.60 -14.97
N LYS A 93 9.60 -5.11 -15.95
CA LYS A 93 9.01 -5.94 -17.01
C LYS A 93 10.05 -6.56 -17.94
N GLU A 94 11.07 -5.80 -18.32
CA GLU A 94 12.19 -6.32 -19.12
C GLU A 94 12.90 -7.48 -18.41
N LYS A 95 13.03 -7.41 -17.09
CA LYS A 95 13.73 -8.44 -16.30
C LYS A 95 12.86 -9.65 -15.97
N TYR A 96 11.60 -9.44 -15.63
CA TYR A 96 10.72 -10.47 -15.07
C TYR A 96 9.58 -10.90 -16.00
N GLY A 97 9.38 -10.20 -17.12
CA GLY A 97 8.37 -10.49 -18.14
C GLY A 97 7.24 -9.46 -18.20
N GLU A 98 6.73 -9.20 -19.40
CA GLU A 98 5.69 -8.20 -19.68
C GLU A 98 4.38 -8.40 -18.90
N TYR A 99 4.10 -9.66 -18.55
CA TYR A 99 2.89 -10.03 -17.79
C TYR A 99 2.98 -9.73 -16.30
N ARG A 100 4.17 -9.36 -15.80
CA ARG A 100 4.37 -9.00 -14.41
C ARG A 100 3.86 -7.59 -14.12
N VAL A 101 3.37 -7.41 -12.91
CA VAL A 101 2.96 -6.11 -12.38
C VAL A 101 3.88 -5.70 -11.25
N THR A 102 4.05 -4.40 -11.07
CA THR A 102 4.66 -3.83 -9.87
C THR A 102 3.56 -3.53 -8.86
N SER A 103 3.92 -3.42 -7.60
CA SER A 103 3.00 -3.15 -6.50
C SER A 103 3.71 -2.33 -5.42
N ASP A 104 2.97 -1.70 -4.52
CA ASP A 104 3.54 -0.93 -3.41
C ASP A 104 4.57 -1.73 -2.60
N PRO A 105 4.33 -2.99 -2.14
CA PRO A 105 5.35 -3.74 -1.43
C PRO A 105 6.62 -4.04 -2.25
N ALA A 106 6.48 -4.22 -3.56
CA ALA A 106 7.64 -4.47 -4.45
C ALA A 106 8.46 -3.19 -4.65
N GLU A 107 7.78 -2.07 -4.81
CA GLU A 107 8.40 -0.75 -4.95
C GLU A 107 9.10 -0.33 -3.64
N ALA A 108 8.45 -0.50 -2.49
CA ALA A 108 9.05 -0.21 -1.19
C ALA A 108 10.34 -1.03 -0.94
N ALA A 109 10.37 -2.30 -1.37
CA ALA A 109 11.59 -3.11 -1.28
C ALA A 109 12.71 -2.60 -2.20
N TYR A 110 12.36 -2.11 -3.39
CA TYR A 110 13.31 -1.47 -4.31
C TYR A 110 13.86 -0.18 -3.70
N ASP A 111 13.02 0.68 -3.17
CA ASP A 111 13.41 1.94 -2.54
C ASP A 111 14.29 1.75 -1.32
N ALA A 112 14.02 0.74 -0.50
CA ALA A 112 14.83 0.42 0.66
C ALA A 112 16.30 0.17 0.29
N VAL A 113 16.57 -0.45 -0.85
CA VAL A 113 17.94 -0.68 -1.33
C VAL A 113 18.63 0.62 -1.74
N TYR A 114 17.91 1.49 -2.46
CA TYR A 114 18.46 2.79 -2.89
C TYR A 114 18.63 3.75 -1.73
N MET A 115 17.70 3.75 -0.78
CA MET A 115 17.81 4.53 0.44
C MET A 115 19.03 4.11 1.27
N TRP A 116 19.21 2.79 1.45
CA TRP A 116 20.40 2.25 2.12
C TRP A 116 21.69 2.63 1.40
N LYS A 117 21.72 2.49 0.07
CA LYS A 117 22.89 2.90 -0.75
C LYS A 117 23.21 4.38 -0.52
N ALA A 118 22.22 5.26 -0.62
CA ALA A 118 22.42 6.70 -0.42
C ALA A 118 22.92 7.01 0.99
N ALA A 119 22.39 6.31 2.01
CA ALA A 119 22.87 6.46 3.39
C ALA A 119 24.33 6.00 3.57
N CYS A 120 24.73 4.89 2.95
CA CYS A 120 26.12 4.42 2.97
C CYS A 120 27.07 5.42 2.30
N GLU A 121 26.68 5.96 1.16
CA GLU A 121 27.44 7.01 0.44
C GLU A 121 27.57 8.28 1.28
N LYS A 122 26.49 8.77 1.88
CA LYS A 122 26.48 9.93 2.79
C LYS A 122 27.35 9.69 4.02
N ALA A 123 27.31 8.48 4.59
CA ALA A 123 28.12 8.08 5.74
C ALA A 123 29.58 7.81 5.38
N ASN A 124 29.89 7.58 4.10
CA ASN A 124 31.14 7.00 3.61
C ASN A 124 31.56 5.76 4.44
N SER A 125 30.60 4.87 4.72
CA SER A 125 30.77 3.74 5.63
C SER A 125 29.66 2.71 5.45
N PHE A 126 29.94 1.44 5.82
CA PHE A 126 28.96 0.38 6.00
C PHE A 126 28.71 0.06 7.49
N ASP A 127 29.28 0.85 8.40
CA ASP A 127 29.03 0.72 9.82
C ASP A 127 27.57 1.08 10.13
N THR A 128 26.88 0.19 10.85
CA THR A 128 25.42 0.29 11.09
C THR A 128 25.03 1.61 11.75
N ASP A 129 25.78 2.05 12.77
CA ASP A 129 25.44 3.27 13.51
C ASP A 129 25.68 4.53 12.67
N LYS A 130 26.73 4.53 11.85
CA LYS A 130 27.00 5.64 10.92
C LYS A 130 25.94 5.72 9.83
N VAL A 131 25.54 4.59 9.26
CA VAL A 131 24.49 4.51 8.21
C VAL A 131 23.15 4.95 8.81
N ARG A 132 22.77 4.48 10.01
CA ARG A 132 21.56 4.91 10.70
C ARG A 132 21.51 6.43 10.92
N LYS A 133 22.61 7.03 11.36
CA LYS A 133 22.71 8.48 11.50
C LYS A 133 22.59 9.21 10.18
N ALA A 134 23.14 8.65 9.10
CA ALA A 134 23.08 9.24 7.78
C ALA A 134 21.67 9.18 7.16
N LEU A 135 20.82 8.27 7.61
CA LEU A 135 19.41 8.19 7.20
C LEU A 135 18.58 9.38 7.66
N ASP A 136 18.93 10.01 8.77
CA ASP A 136 18.17 11.14 9.32
C ASP A 136 18.03 12.27 8.29
N GLY A 137 16.78 12.60 7.92
CA GLY A 137 16.43 13.60 6.92
C GLY A 137 16.88 13.27 5.49
N LEU A 138 17.32 12.03 5.23
CA LEU A 138 17.74 11.62 3.89
C LEU A 138 16.52 11.47 2.99
N SER A 139 16.58 12.11 1.82
CA SER A 139 15.54 12.00 0.79
C SER A 139 16.11 11.37 -0.47
N ILE A 140 15.25 10.61 -1.17
CA ILE A 140 15.52 10.12 -2.53
C ILE A 140 14.29 10.35 -3.42
N ASP A 141 14.53 10.43 -4.72
CA ASP A 141 13.47 10.38 -5.73
C ASP A 141 13.17 8.92 -6.06
N ALA A 142 12.02 8.46 -5.61
CA ALA A 142 11.49 7.11 -5.77
C ALA A 142 10.44 7.03 -6.89
N PRO A 143 10.03 5.82 -7.34
CA PRO A 143 8.92 5.68 -8.28
C PRO A 143 7.62 6.33 -7.81
N GLU A 144 7.33 6.31 -6.51
CA GLU A 144 6.16 6.96 -5.92
C GLU A 144 6.29 8.49 -5.77
N GLY A 145 7.47 9.04 -5.95
CA GLY A 145 7.81 10.45 -5.72
C GLY A 145 8.95 10.61 -4.73
N THR A 146 9.17 11.83 -4.24
CA THR A 146 10.21 12.06 -3.23
C THR A 146 9.79 11.51 -1.87
N ILE A 147 10.62 10.65 -1.30
CA ILE A 147 10.44 10.07 0.03
C ILE A 147 11.56 10.52 0.95
N THR A 148 11.24 10.77 2.22
CA THR A 148 12.18 11.30 3.21
C THR A 148 12.12 10.49 4.50
N VAL A 149 13.29 10.14 5.04
CA VAL A 149 13.39 9.40 6.31
C VAL A 149 13.18 10.35 7.48
N ASP A 150 12.27 9.99 8.39
CA ASP A 150 12.15 10.61 9.70
C ASP A 150 13.22 10.02 10.63
N GLY A 151 14.13 10.88 11.11
CA GLY A 151 15.26 10.47 11.94
C GLY A 151 14.88 9.95 13.32
N GLU A 152 13.70 10.32 13.84
CA GLU A 152 13.26 9.88 15.17
C GLU A 152 12.77 8.42 15.18
N ASN A 153 12.08 7.99 14.12
CA ASN A 153 11.41 6.70 14.08
C ASN A 153 11.82 5.82 12.89
N GLN A 154 12.62 6.38 11.95
CA GLN A 154 13.11 5.71 10.74
C GLN A 154 12.00 5.25 9.77
N HIS A 155 10.80 5.77 9.90
CA HIS A 155 9.76 5.65 8.91
C HIS A 155 9.95 6.69 7.80
N LEU A 156 9.19 6.54 6.73
CA LEU A 156 9.25 7.45 5.59
C LEU A 156 8.06 8.41 5.57
N SER A 157 8.34 9.67 5.31
CA SER A 157 7.33 10.61 4.85
C SER A 157 7.02 10.30 3.39
N LYS A 158 5.76 10.02 3.08
CA LYS A 158 5.29 9.51 1.79
C LYS A 158 3.94 10.10 1.40
N PRO A 159 3.61 10.22 0.10
CA PRO A 159 2.25 10.50 -0.31
C PRO A 159 1.33 9.34 0.07
N VAL A 160 0.09 9.64 0.45
CA VAL A 160 -0.96 8.64 0.63
C VAL A 160 -1.91 8.76 -0.55
N ARG A 161 -2.18 7.63 -1.20
CA ARG A 161 -2.99 7.57 -2.42
C ARG A 161 -4.20 6.68 -2.21
N ILE A 162 -5.30 7.08 -2.82
CA ILE A 162 -6.48 6.23 -3.01
C ILE A 162 -6.56 5.91 -4.49
N GLY A 163 -6.62 4.63 -4.80
CA GLY A 163 -6.76 4.13 -6.16
C GLY A 163 -8.03 3.32 -6.33
N GLN A 164 -8.47 3.21 -7.56
CA GLN A 164 -9.60 2.37 -7.94
C GLN A 164 -9.15 1.28 -8.91
N VAL A 165 -9.55 0.05 -8.63
CA VAL A 165 -9.31 -1.09 -9.54
C VAL A 165 -10.12 -0.91 -10.83
N LYS A 166 -9.47 -1.05 -11.98
CA LYS A 166 -10.11 -0.95 -13.30
C LYS A 166 -10.20 -2.32 -14.00
N GLU A 167 -10.89 -2.35 -15.13
CA GLU A 167 -11.16 -3.56 -15.90
C GLU A 167 -9.90 -4.23 -16.47
N ASP A 168 -8.84 -3.47 -16.68
CA ASP A 168 -7.54 -3.96 -17.14
C ASP A 168 -6.71 -4.64 -16.03
N GLY A 169 -7.23 -4.66 -14.80
CA GLY A 169 -6.60 -5.26 -13.63
C GLY A 169 -5.52 -4.38 -12.99
N LEU A 170 -5.40 -3.13 -13.42
CA LEU A 170 -4.53 -2.15 -12.80
C LEU A 170 -5.33 -1.25 -11.84
N ILE A 171 -4.57 -0.56 -10.98
CA ILE A 171 -5.12 0.38 -10.02
C ILE A 171 -4.76 1.79 -10.48
N TYR A 172 -5.75 2.66 -10.59
CA TYR A 172 -5.57 4.05 -11.02
C TYR A 172 -5.89 5.00 -9.86
N GLU A 173 -4.99 5.93 -9.64
CA GLU A 173 -5.18 6.97 -8.63
C GLU A 173 -6.46 7.77 -8.87
N VAL A 174 -7.26 7.94 -7.85
CA VAL A 174 -8.45 8.78 -7.83
C VAL A 174 -8.31 9.95 -6.85
N SER A 175 -7.41 9.84 -5.89
CA SER A 175 -7.06 10.91 -4.95
C SER A 175 -5.68 10.66 -4.36
N ALA A 176 -4.97 11.71 -4.04
CA ALA A 176 -3.72 11.66 -3.27
C ALA A 176 -3.66 12.85 -2.32
N THR A 177 -2.79 12.76 -1.32
CA THR A 177 -2.46 13.92 -0.48
C THR A 177 -1.62 14.91 -1.28
N ASP A 178 -1.86 16.20 -1.09
CA ASP A 178 -1.11 17.26 -1.78
C ASP A 178 0.39 17.26 -1.41
N GLU A 179 0.67 16.90 -0.15
CA GLU A 179 2.02 16.81 0.40
C GLU A 179 2.24 15.42 1.03
N PRO A 180 3.51 14.96 1.13
CA PRO A 180 3.83 13.74 1.85
C PRO A 180 3.36 13.79 3.30
N VAL A 181 2.77 12.70 3.77
CA VAL A 181 2.32 12.56 5.15
C VAL A 181 3.50 12.13 6.02
N ASN A 182 3.76 12.88 7.08
CA ASN A 182 4.77 12.50 8.06
C ASN A 182 4.33 11.28 8.85
N PRO A 183 5.26 10.36 9.16
CA PRO A 183 4.95 9.19 9.95
C PRO A 183 4.57 9.55 11.38
N ASP A 184 3.53 8.92 11.90
CA ASP A 184 3.12 8.98 13.30
C ASP A 184 2.87 7.57 13.84
N PRO A 185 3.92 6.77 14.04
CA PRO A 185 3.80 5.35 14.42
C PRO A 185 3.11 5.14 15.76
N TYR A 186 3.01 6.19 16.60
CA TYR A 186 2.36 6.14 17.90
C TYR A 186 1.09 6.97 17.97
N LEU A 187 0.62 7.48 16.84
CA LEU A 187 -0.60 8.27 16.72
C LEU A 187 -0.64 9.51 17.65
N LYS A 188 0.53 10.10 17.94
CA LYS A 188 0.67 11.23 18.88
C LYS A 188 -0.02 12.51 18.40
N THR A 189 -0.24 12.65 17.08
CA THR A 189 -0.93 13.78 16.48
C THR A 189 -2.45 13.67 16.55
N TYR A 190 -2.97 12.52 17.01
CA TYR A 190 -4.40 12.25 17.09
C TYR A 190 -4.93 12.38 18.52
N ASP A 191 -5.77 13.38 18.78
CA ASP A 191 -6.37 13.63 20.10
C ASP A 191 -7.02 12.40 20.73
N TRP A 192 -7.69 11.56 19.93
CA TRP A 192 -8.36 10.36 20.42
C TRP A 192 -7.34 9.32 20.94
N ALA A 193 -6.20 9.17 20.24
CA ALA A 193 -5.16 8.23 20.65
C ALA A 193 -4.44 8.71 21.91
N VAL A 194 -4.14 10.00 21.99
CA VAL A 194 -3.57 10.63 23.20
C VAL A 194 -4.52 10.45 24.40
N LYS A 195 -5.83 10.71 24.22
CA LYS A 195 -6.85 10.51 25.29
C LYS A 195 -7.02 9.05 25.67
N ALA A 196 -6.85 8.12 24.75
CA ALA A 196 -6.87 6.67 25.01
C ALA A 196 -5.60 6.14 25.67
N GLY A 197 -4.57 6.97 25.85
CA GLY A 197 -3.31 6.57 26.47
C GLY A 197 -2.45 5.68 25.58
N VAL A 198 -2.56 5.78 24.25
CA VAL A 198 -1.66 5.09 23.32
C VAL A 198 -0.25 5.60 23.56
N GLN A 199 0.67 4.73 23.97
CA GLN A 199 2.06 5.05 24.28
C GLN A 199 2.99 4.22 23.41
N PRO A 200 4.20 4.73 23.09
CA PRO A 200 5.26 3.91 22.54
C PRO A 200 5.54 2.72 23.45
N LEU A 201 5.79 1.55 22.89
CA LEU A 201 6.41 0.46 23.63
C LEU A 201 7.84 0.91 23.95
N GLU A 202 8.21 0.91 25.23
CA GLU A 202 9.58 1.18 25.70
C GLU A 202 10.58 0.13 25.22
#